data_62f0f16433cff818a2831b1da9f6fd51
#
_entry.id   62f0f16433cff818a2831b1da9f6fd51
#
_cell.length_a   1.000
_cell.length_b   1.000
_cell.length_c   1.000
_cell.angle_alpha   90.00
_cell.angle_beta   90.00
_cell.angle_gamma   90.00
#
_symmetry.space_group_name_H-M   'P 1'
#
loop_
_entity.id
_entity.type
_entity.pdbx_description
1 polymer ?
#
loop_
_entity_poly.entity_id
_entity_poly.type
_entity_poly.pdbx_seq_one_letter_code
_entity_poly.pdbx_strand_id
1 'polypeptide(L)'
;DRTSNGFHGVRTGFGPDGDAWGLSQGVFALSFDGTKSEDVTDKYLTNYKKSFAHSTTLVNTSVANRFYALTGWKMENQVKTSSVTTGAHVDAKKSYCLTSTAEWDGFADLNDHKVYQTVTLPAGTYKFTACYDDTYEGQCGDSYVVCAEGATIPVTDDIRSSLAYTKMQPKSTTVQENKVTFSLEDETEVSLGLLINQNGKICMTIQEFKLERSNTIVKEADGLLPPAPTAVTDIKAVSRSSSAIYDLQGRRVSSPARGLYIIDGKKVVRE
;
A
#
# COMPACT_ATOMS: atom_id res chain seq x y z
N ASP A 1 -7.31 -4.38 11.34
CA ASP A 1 -5.88 -4.50 11.51
C ASP A 1 -5.21 -3.25 10.95
N ARG A 2 -4.55 -2.46 11.81
CA ARG A 2 -3.77 -1.28 11.42
C ARG A 2 -2.38 -1.65 10.91
N THR A 3 -2.16 -2.85 10.43
CA THR A 3 -0.89 -3.11 9.81
C THR A 3 -0.84 -2.36 8.48
N SER A 4 0.19 -1.55 8.30
CA SER A 4 0.57 -0.87 7.07
C SER A 4 0.61 -1.80 5.83
N ASN A 5 0.31 -3.05 6.01
CA ASN A 5 0.47 -4.14 5.06
C ASN A 5 -0.77 -4.42 4.21
N GLY A 6 -1.85 -3.64 4.33
CA GLY A 6 -3.06 -3.85 3.53
C GLY A 6 -3.65 -5.26 3.64
N PHE A 7 -3.39 -5.97 4.74
CA PHE A 7 -4.00 -7.25 4.99
C PHE A 7 -5.49 -7.09 5.26
N HIS A 8 -6.25 -7.13 4.22
CA HIS A 8 -7.67 -7.45 4.33
C HIS A 8 -7.78 -8.94 4.63
N GLY A 9 -7.78 -9.31 5.90
CA GLY A 9 -8.06 -10.67 6.31
C GLY A 9 -9.41 -11.10 5.72
N VAL A 10 -9.42 -12.19 4.96
CA VAL A 10 -10.69 -12.80 4.55
C VAL A 10 -11.36 -13.28 5.82
N ARG A 11 -12.50 -12.72 6.14
CA ARG A 11 -13.32 -13.14 7.28
C ARG A 11 -13.87 -14.53 7.01
N THR A 12 -13.33 -15.54 7.66
CA THR A 12 -13.90 -16.89 7.65
C THR A 12 -14.42 -17.21 9.03
N GLY A 13 -15.68 -17.64 9.13
CA GLY A 13 -16.28 -18.09 10.39
C GLY A 13 -16.98 -17.01 11.23
N PHE A 14 -17.18 -15.81 10.69
CA PHE A 14 -17.94 -14.74 11.33
C PHE A 14 -19.27 -14.53 10.61
N GLY A 15 -20.31 -14.17 11.36
CA GLY A 15 -21.63 -13.84 10.80
C GLY A 15 -21.58 -12.67 9.82
N PRO A 16 -22.63 -12.49 9.02
CA PRO A 16 -22.72 -11.43 8.01
C PRO A 16 -22.59 -10.02 8.60
N ASP A 17 -22.86 -9.86 9.88
CA ASP A 17 -22.89 -8.57 10.55
C ASP A 17 -21.52 -8.09 11.07
N GLY A 18 -20.49 -8.89 10.92
CA GLY A 18 -19.13 -8.50 11.25
C GLY A 18 -18.83 -8.23 12.72
N ASP A 19 -19.77 -8.52 13.61
CA ASP A 19 -19.80 -8.11 15.01
C ASP A 19 -18.75 -8.77 15.89
N ALA A 20 -18.15 -9.86 15.45
CA ALA A 20 -17.11 -10.57 16.18
C ALA A 20 -15.78 -9.82 16.23
N TRP A 21 -15.59 -8.84 15.37
CA TRP A 21 -14.47 -7.92 15.45
C TRP A 21 -15.01 -6.65 16.09
N GLY A 22 -14.78 -6.43 17.35
CA GLY A 22 -14.98 -5.10 17.86
C GLY A 22 -14.27 -4.13 16.92
N LEU A 23 -15.05 -3.40 16.11
CA LEU A 23 -14.50 -2.40 15.20
C LEU A 23 -13.73 -1.41 16.06
N SER A 24 -12.42 -1.58 16.13
CA SER A 24 -11.59 -0.55 16.72
C SER A 24 -11.83 0.73 15.92
N GLN A 25 -12.08 1.82 16.60
CA GLN A 25 -12.17 3.13 15.95
C GLN A 25 -10.99 3.27 15.00
N GLY A 26 -11.26 3.45 13.72
CA GLY A 26 -10.24 3.66 12.72
C GLY A 26 -10.01 2.52 11.73
N VAL A 27 -10.87 1.51 11.63
CA VAL A 27 -10.88 0.65 10.43
C VAL A 27 -11.55 1.43 9.31
N PHE A 28 -10.74 2.11 8.54
CA PHE A 28 -11.19 2.78 7.32
C PHE A 28 -11.23 1.74 6.20
N ALA A 29 -12.36 1.54 5.58
CA ALA A 29 -12.42 0.92 4.27
C ALA A 29 -11.95 1.97 3.26
N LEU A 30 -10.65 2.01 3.01
CA LEU A 30 -10.07 2.92 2.03
C LEU A 30 -10.36 2.34 0.66
N SER A 31 -11.42 2.80 0.02
CA SER A 31 -11.70 2.48 -1.37
C SER A 31 -11.35 3.68 -2.25
N PHE A 32 -10.53 3.43 -3.28
CA PHE A 32 -10.30 4.42 -4.30
C PHE A 32 -11.60 4.65 -5.09
N ASP A 33 -12.16 5.85 -5.00
CA ASP A 33 -13.35 6.22 -5.78
C ASP A 33 -12.94 6.70 -7.17
N GLY A 34 -12.99 5.81 -8.16
CA GLY A 34 -12.66 6.14 -9.55
C GLY A 34 -13.57 7.18 -10.19
N THR A 35 -14.76 7.44 -9.63
CA THR A 35 -15.70 8.46 -10.16
C THR A 35 -15.30 9.88 -9.76
N LYS A 36 -14.44 10.01 -8.76
CA LYS A 36 -13.96 11.29 -8.21
C LYS A 36 -12.44 11.37 -8.20
N SER A 37 -11.79 10.61 -9.08
CA SER A 37 -10.35 10.62 -9.19
C SER A 37 -9.87 11.75 -10.10
N GLU A 38 -8.72 12.26 -9.77
CA GLU A 38 -7.95 13.23 -10.53
C GLU A 38 -6.62 12.59 -10.94
N ASP A 39 -6.23 12.75 -12.20
CA ASP A 39 -4.89 12.39 -12.65
C ASP A 39 -3.90 13.42 -12.11
N VAL A 40 -3.02 12.98 -11.24
CA VAL A 40 -1.98 13.80 -10.61
C VAL A 40 -0.56 13.38 -11.04
N THR A 41 -0.47 12.59 -12.10
CA THR A 41 0.80 12.05 -12.59
C THR A 41 1.81 13.15 -12.87
N ASP A 42 1.46 14.13 -13.72
CA ASP A 42 2.34 15.24 -14.09
C ASP A 42 2.79 16.11 -12.89
N LYS A 43 2.01 16.09 -11.83
CA LYS A 43 2.29 16.90 -10.64
C LYS A 43 3.37 16.27 -9.76
N TYR A 44 3.42 14.96 -9.69
CA TYR A 44 4.27 14.25 -8.73
C TYR A 44 5.34 13.37 -9.40
N LEU A 45 5.07 12.81 -10.57
CA LEU A 45 6.03 11.96 -11.28
C LEU A 45 6.70 12.73 -12.42
N THR A 46 7.96 12.45 -12.62
CA THR A 46 8.71 12.95 -13.77
C THR A 46 9.05 11.79 -14.69
N ASN A 47 9.18 12.05 -15.99
CA ASN A 47 9.68 11.04 -16.93
C ASN A 47 8.92 9.69 -16.80
N TYR A 48 7.61 9.74 -16.79
CA TYR A 48 6.74 8.59 -16.46
C TYR A 48 6.14 7.88 -17.66
N LYS A 49 6.40 8.34 -18.87
CA LYS A 49 5.82 7.77 -20.10
C LYS A 49 6.83 7.67 -21.25
N LYS A 50 6.48 6.84 -22.22
CA LYS A 50 7.14 6.72 -23.52
C LYS A 50 7.30 8.13 -24.17
N SER A 51 8.35 8.55 -24.67
CA SER A 51 9.73 8.14 -24.73
C SER A 51 10.47 8.58 -23.45
N PHE A 52 10.84 7.64 -22.65
CA PHE A 52 11.50 7.96 -21.39
C PHE A 52 12.81 8.73 -21.62
N ALA A 53 12.96 9.87 -20.96
CA ALA A 53 14.22 10.59 -20.93
C ALA A 53 15.29 9.78 -20.21
N HIS A 54 16.48 9.78 -20.75
CA HIS A 54 17.58 8.98 -20.25
C HIS A 54 18.90 9.75 -20.29
N SER A 55 19.86 9.32 -19.50
CA SER A 55 21.22 9.82 -19.57
C SER A 55 21.97 9.20 -20.75
N THR A 56 23.17 9.69 -21.02
CA THR A 56 24.09 9.04 -21.96
C THR A 56 24.79 7.83 -21.36
N THR A 57 24.54 7.54 -20.09
CA THR A 57 25.16 6.43 -19.37
C THR A 57 24.43 5.13 -19.69
N LEU A 58 25.15 4.18 -20.26
CA LEU A 58 24.66 2.82 -20.43
C LEU A 58 24.62 2.11 -19.09
N VAL A 59 23.53 1.41 -18.80
CA VAL A 59 23.44 0.55 -17.61
C VAL A 59 24.09 -0.81 -17.84
N ASN A 60 24.26 -1.18 -19.11
CA ASN A 60 24.97 -2.38 -19.50
C ASN A 60 25.82 -2.11 -20.75
N THR A 61 27.12 -2.35 -20.64
CA THR A 61 28.09 -2.17 -21.71
C THR A 61 28.42 -3.48 -22.46
N SER A 62 28.01 -4.62 -21.94
CA SER A 62 28.33 -5.93 -22.51
C SER A 62 27.41 -6.34 -23.64
N VAL A 63 26.25 -5.70 -23.79
CA VAL A 63 25.29 -6.06 -24.82
C VAL A 63 24.78 -4.84 -25.58
N ALA A 64 25.29 -4.70 -26.78
CA ALA A 64 24.75 -3.90 -27.88
C ALA A 64 24.25 -2.47 -27.55
N ASN A 65 24.78 -1.83 -26.51
CA ASN A 65 24.50 -0.42 -26.20
C ASN A 65 23.01 -0.03 -26.26
N ARG A 66 22.11 -0.82 -25.65
CA ARG A 66 20.68 -0.65 -25.81
C ARG A 66 19.95 -0.09 -24.62
N PHE A 67 20.55 -0.13 -23.42
CA PHE A 67 19.88 0.26 -22.19
C PHE A 67 20.58 1.45 -21.55
N TYR A 68 19.84 2.52 -21.37
CA TYR A 68 20.33 3.75 -20.76
C TYR A 68 19.66 3.99 -19.41
N ALA A 69 20.40 4.59 -18.48
CA ALA A 69 19.85 4.97 -17.19
C ALA A 69 18.74 6.00 -17.36
N LEU A 70 17.60 5.75 -16.72
CA LEU A 70 16.43 6.65 -16.74
C LEU A 70 16.75 7.93 -15.96
N THR A 71 16.37 9.07 -16.51
CA THR A 71 16.43 10.34 -15.79
C THR A 71 15.27 10.42 -14.80
N GLY A 72 15.56 10.80 -13.53
CA GLY A 72 14.55 10.97 -12.50
C GLY A 72 14.05 9.68 -11.83
N TRP A 73 14.57 8.52 -12.26
CA TRP A 73 14.28 7.23 -11.63
C TRP A 73 15.50 6.71 -10.88
N LYS A 74 15.28 6.18 -9.70
CA LYS A 74 16.28 5.41 -8.96
C LYS A 74 16.25 3.96 -9.44
N MET A 75 17.42 3.41 -9.69
CA MET A 75 17.59 2.03 -10.11
C MET A 75 18.59 1.36 -9.18
N GLU A 76 18.12 0.42 -8.38
CA GLU A 76 18.94 -0.35 -7.44
C GLU A 76 18.92 -1.81 -7.87
N ASN A 77 20.09 -2.40 -7.97
CA ASN A 77 20.24 -3.81 -8.27
C ASN A 77 20.95 -4.51 -7.12
N GLN A 78 20.31 -5.49 -6.52
CA GLN A 78 20.88 -6.31 -5.45
C GLN A 78 21.97 -7.27 -5.99
N VAL A 79 21.90 -7.59 -7.28
CA VAL A 79 22.93 -8.43 -7.94
C VAL A 79 23.95 -7.51 -8.59
N LYS A 80 25.15 -7.46 -8.04
CA LYS A 80 26.29 -6.72 -8.59
C LYS A 80 26.85 -7.43 -9.84
N THR A 81 26.10 -7.45 -10.92
CA THR A 81 26.57 -8.00 -12.19
C THR A 81 26.56 -6.93 -13.27
N SER A 82 27.53 -7.00 -14.16
CA SER A 82 27.64 -6.14 -15.35
C SER A 82 26.53 -6.36 -16.39
N SER A 83 25.56 -7.21 -16.08
CA SER A 83 24.54 -7.71 -16.99
C SER A 83 23.13 -7.21 -16.69
N VAL A 84 22.98 -6.13 -15.92
CA VAL A 84 21.67 -5.51 -15.69
C VAL A 84 21.14 -4.92 -16.98
N THR A 85 19.96 -5.32 -17.34
CA THR A 85 19.27 -4.89 -18.56
C THR A 85 17.90 -4.30 -18.23
N THR A 86 17.93 -3.26 -17.41
CA THR A 86 16.76 -2.46 -17.10
C THR A 86 17.08 -0.99 -17.37
N GLY A 87 16.19 -0.32 -18.09
CA GLY A 87 16.38 1.10 -18.41
C GLY A 87 15.57 1.54 -19.62
N ALA A 88 15.85 2.73 -20.11
CA ALA A 88 15.33 3.17 -21.39
C ALA A 88 15.95 2.36 -22.53
N HIS A 89 15.13 1.53 -23.18
CA HIS A 89 15.62 0.64 -24.22
C HIS A 89 15.61 1.33 -25.58
N VAL A 90 16.79 1.46 -26.17
CA VAL A 90 17.00 2.07 -27.50
C VAL A 90 16.80 1.01 -28.56
N ASP A 91 15.57 0.85 -28.98
CA ASP A 91 15.20 0.03 -30.13
C ASP A 91 14.10 0.79 -30.90
N ALA A 92 14.17 0.74 -32.22
CA ALA A 92 13.21 1.45 -33.08
C ALA A 92 11.74 1.08 -32.79
N LYS A 93 11.50 -0.13 -32.30
CA LYS A 93 10.17 -0.60 -31.92
C LYS A 93 9.81 -0.20 -30.47
N LYS A 94 10.76 -0.25 -29.53
CA LYS A 94 10.51 0.03 -28.11
C LYS A 94 10.51 1.53 -27.78
N SER A 95 11.04 2.36 -28.68
CA SER A 95 10.96 3.83 -28.58
C SER A 95 11.24 4.36 -27.18
N TYR A 96 12.34 3.91 -26.56
CA TYR A 96 12.75 4.28 -25.21
C TYR A 96 11.71 3.99 -24.12
N CYS A 97 10.96 2.91 -24.25
CA CYS A 97 10.17 2.39 -23.13
C CYS A 97 11.07 1.92 -21.99
N LEU A 98 10.54 1.92 -20.78
CA LEU A 98 11.22 1.22 -19.67
C LEU A 98 11.15 -0.28 -19.94
N THR A 99 12.27 -0.89 -20.22
CA THR A 99 12.36 -2.33 -20.47
C THR A 99 13.23 -2.99 -19.42
N SER A 100 12.81 -4.16 -18.96
CA SER A 100 13.59 -5.06 -18.11
C SER A 100 13.66 -6.43 -18.77
N THR A 101 14.86 -7.00 -18.87
CA THR A 101 15.11 -8.27 -19.56
C THR A 101 16.10 -9.12 -18.78
N ALA A 102 15.82 -10.42 -18.65
CA ALA A 102 16.71 -11.41 -18.05
C ALA A 102 17.04 -12.52 -19.06
N GLU A 103 18.25 -13.07 -18.98
CA GLU A 103 18.75 -14.23 -19.73
C GLU A 103 18.66 -14.21 -21.27
N TRP A 104 18.28 -13.10 -21.91
CA TRP A 104 18.49 -12.94 -23.33
C TRP A 104 19.95 -12.62 -23.61
N ASP A 105 20.54 -13.30 -24.57
CA ASP A 105 21.93 -13.03 -24.97
C ASP A 105 22.95 -13.11 -23.81
N GLY A 106 22.69 -13.96 -22.78
CA GLY A 106 23.57 -14.15 -21.64
C GLY A 106 23.36 -13.15 -20.49
N PHE A 107 22.25 -12.45 -20.44
CA PHE A 107 21.88 -11.61 -19.31
C PHE A 107 21.59 -12.43 -18.06
N ALA A 108 22.04 -11.92 -16.91
CA ALA A 108 21.76 -12.55 -15.64
C ALA A 108 20.28 -12.39 -15.23
N ASP A 109 19.85 -13.26 -14.33
CA ASP A 109 18.58 -13.10 -13.63
C ASP A 109 18.55 -11.77 -12.87
N LEU A 110 17.38 -11.19 -12.78
CA LEU A 110 17.12 -10.02 -11.95
C LEU A 110 16.44 -10.49 -10.67
N ASN A 111 17.03 -10.15 -9.54
CA ASN A 111 16.49 -10.45 -8.21
C ASN A 111 16.49 -9.17 -7.39
N ASP A 112 15.32 -8.82 -6.84
CA ASP A 112 15.12 -7.61 -6.05
C ASP A 112 15.62 -6.33 -6.74
N HIS A 113 15.55 -6.30 -8.06
CA HIS A 113 15.92 -5.11 -8.81
C HIS A 113 14.82 -4.06 -8.68
N LYS A 114 15.17 -2.89 -8.18
CA LYS A 114 14.23 -1.81 -7.86
C LYS A 114 14.32 -0.70 -8.90
N VAL A 115 13.17 -0.26 -9.39
CA VAL A 115 13.03 0.91 -10.29
C VAL A 115 11.91 1.77 -9.74
N TYR A 116 12.22 2.95 -9.20
CA TYR A 116 11.23 3.76 -8.50
C TYR A 116 11.55 5.25 -8.50
N GLN A 117 10.53 6.04 -8.20
CA GLN A 117 10.66 7.46 -7.83
C GLN A 117 10.21 7.66 -6.39
N THR A 118 10.84 8.62 -5.69
CA THR A 118 10.44 9.04 -4.36
C THR A 118 9.81 10.41 -4.47
N VAL A 119 8.61 10.56 -3.93
CA VAL A 119 7.81 11.78 -4.00
C VAL A 119 7.13 12.04 -2.66
N THR A 120 6.81 13.29 -2.36
CA THR A 120 5.99 13.64 -1.20
C THR A 120 4.55 13.85 -1.65
N LEU A 121 3.63 13.07 -1.10
CA LEU A 121 2.22 13.13 -1.41
C LEU A 121 1.41 13.63 -0.22
N PRO A 122 0.45 14.52 -0.41
CA PRO A 122 -0.47 14.93 0.66
C PRO A 122 -1.43 13.79 1.05
N ALA A 123 -2.11 13.94 2.19
CA ALA A 123 -3.16 13.03 2.60
C ALA A 123 -4.17 12.76 1.47
N GLY A 124 -4.58 11.52 1.30
CA GLY A 124 -5.53 11.12 0.27
C GLY A 124 -5.44 9.64 -0.08
N THR A 125 -6.31 9.20 -0.97
CA THR A 125 -6.29 7.84 -1.53
C THR A 125 -5.75 7.90 -2.95
N TYR A 126 -4.83 7.02 -3.26
CA TYR A 126 -4.11 7.01 -4.51
C TYR A 126 -4.23 5.66 -5.23
N LYS A 127 -4.14 5.73 -6.55
CA LYS A 127 -3.96 4.56 -7.40
C LYS A 127 -2.71 4.78 -8.25
N PHE A 128 -1.74 3.89 -8.12
CA PHE A 128 -0.54 3.87 -8.95
C PHE A 128 -0.61 2.71 -9.93
N THR A 129 -0.39 2.99 -11.20
CA THR A 129 -0.56 2.04 -12.31
C THR A 129 0.69 1.98 -13.17
N ALA A 130 1.12 0.77 -13.53
CA ALA A 130 2.13 0.52 -14.54
C ALA A 130 1.47 -0.09 -15.78
N CYS A 131 1.58 0.58 -16.94
CA CYS A 131 0.97 0.19 -18.18
C CYS A 131 1.99 -0.44 -19.14
N TYR A 132 1.65 -1.60 -19.70
CA TYR A 132 2.48 -2.28 -20.67
C TYR A 132 2.50 -1.54 -22.02
N ASP A 133 3.59 -1.73 -22.76
CA ASP A 133 3.66 -1.31 -24.17
C ASP A 133 2.78 -2.20 -25.03
N ASP A 134 2.05 -1.61 -25.96
CA ASP A 134 1.10 -2.35 -26.81
C ASP A 134 1.79 -3.28 -27.80
N THR A 135 3.03 -2.99 -28.17
CA THR A 135 3.77 -3.69 -29.22
C THR A 135 4.57 -4.89 -28.74
N TYR A 136 4.76 -5.04 -27.44
CA TYR A 136 5.60 -6.09 -26.86
C TYR A 136 4.86 -6.94 -25.84
N GLU A 137 5.24 -8.21 -25.80
CA GLU A 137 4.82 -9.09 -24.71
C GLU A 137 5.37 -8.61 -23.37
N GLY A 138 4.55 -8.61 -22.34
CA GLY A 138 4.94 -8.34 -20.97
C GLY A 138 5.05 -9.64 -20.21
N GLN A 139 6.24 -10.20 -20.13
CA GLN A 139 6.55 -11.32 -19.26
C GLN A 139 7.25 -10.79 -18.01
N CYS A 140 6.53 -10.69 -16.91
CA CYS A 140 7.01 -9.96 -15.73
C CYS A 140 7.70 -10.85 -14.68
N GLY A 141 7.66 -12.17 -14.81
CA GLY A 141 8.20 -13.07 -13.78
C GLY A 141 7.49 -12.87 -12.44
N ASP A 142 8.26 -12.90 -11.36
CA ASP A 142 7.77 -12.63 -10.00
C ASP A 142 7.94 -11.16 -9.60
N SER A 143 7.66 -10.25 -10.53
CA SER A 143 7.77 -8.81 -10.33
C SER A 143 6.51 -8.21 -9.73
N TYR A 144 6.65 -7.04 -9.10
CA TYR A 144 5.58 -6.37 -8.37
C TYR A 144 5.52 -4.89 -8.70
N VAL A 145 4.32 -4.32 -8.72
CA VAL A 145 4.09 -2.89 -8.55
C VAL A 145 4.05 -2.62 -7.05
N VAL A 146 4.83 -1.66 -6.57
CA VAL A 146 5.03 -1.40 -5.14
C VAL A 146 4.89 0.08 -4.83
N CYS A 147 4.20 0.39 -3.73
CA CYS A 147 4.18 1.70 -3.10
C CYS A 147 4.61 1.53 -1.64
N ALA A 148 5.65 2.21 -1.23
CA ALA A 148 6.21 2.11 0.12
C ALA A 148 6.41 3.50 0.74
N GLU A 149 6.28 3.61 2.04
CA GLU A 149 6.64 4.80 2.78
C GLU A 149 8.17 4.94 2.83
N GLY A 150 8.65 6.18 2.70
CA GLY A 150 10.07 6.54 2.77
C GLY A 150 10.79 6.50 1.42
N ALA A 151 12.11 6.54 1.50
CA ALA A 151 13.01 6.86 0.39
C ALA A 151 13.33 5.70 -0.57
N THR A 152 12.83 4.49 -0.29
CA THR A 152 13.07 3.29 -1.12
C THR A 152 11.92 2.30 -1.02
N ILE A 153 11.79 1.43 -2.01
CA ILE A 153 10.89 0.27 -1.93
C ILE A 153 11.62 -0.93 -1.29
N PRO A 154 10.90 -1.82 -0.55
CA PRO A 154 11.51 -2.98 0.09
C PRO A 154 11.98 -4.04 -0.94
N VAL A 155 12.71 -5.04 -0.46
CA VAL A 155 12.99 -6.29 -1.18
C VAL A 155 11.83 -7.26 -1.06
N THR A 156 11.87 -8.35 -1.84
CA THR A 156 10.76 -9.33 -1.89
C THR A 156 10.43 -9.92 -0.52
N ASP A 157 11.43 -10.25 0.29
CA ASP A 157 11.21 -10.83 1.63
C ASP A 157 10.49 -9.86 2.57
N ASP A 158 10.71 -8.56 2.39
CA ASP A 158 10.12 -7.49 3.20
C ASP A 158 8.95 -6.77 2.50
N ILE A 159 8.48 -7.26 1.36
CA ILE A 159 7.47 -6.58 0.54
C ILE A 159 6.18 -6.26 1.31
N ARG A 160 5.90 -7.03 2.34
CA ARG A 160 4.75 -6.82 3.24
C ARG A 160 4.84 -5.55 4.09
N SER A 161 6.00 -4.93 4.17
CA SER A 161 6.18 -3.63 4.83
C SER A 161 5.73 -2.45 3.96
N SER A 162 5.41 -2.70 2.69
CA SER A 162 4.92 -1.66 1.77
C SER A 162 3.53 -1.16 2.16
N LEU A 163 3.21 0.08 1.80
CA LEU A 163 1.84 0.62 1.87
C LEU A 163 0.87 -0.20 1.01
N ALA A 164 1.31 -0.57 -0.19
CA ALA A 164 0.58 -1.47 -1.08
C ALA A 164 1.53 -2.11 -2.09
N TYR A 165 1.21 -3.33 -2.49
CA TYR A 165 1.89 -4.01 -3.58
C TYR A 165 0.95 -4.97 -4.31
N THR A 166 1.24 -5.25 -5.55
CA THR A 166 0.56 -6.29 -6.32
C THR A 166 1.55 -7.04 -7.19
N LYS A 167 1.41 -8.37 -7.23
CA LYS A 167 2.16 -9.19 -8.18
C LYS A 167 1.69 -8.86 -9.58
N MET A 168 2.62 -8.55 -10.47
CA MET A 168 2.31 -8.24 -11.84
C MET A 168 1.79 -9.49 -12.57
N GLN A 169 0.76 -9.28 -13.36
CA GLN A 169 0.22 -10.31 -14.26
C GLN A 169 0.86 -10.12 -15.64
N PRO A 170 1.22 -11.19 -16.34
CA PRO A 170 1.71 -11.09 -17.70
C PRO A 170 0.73 -10.32 -18.60
N LYS A 171 1.28 -9.53 -19.52
CA LYS A 171 0.46 -8.83 -20.52
C LYS A 171 -0.34 -9.81 -21.35
N SER A 172 -1.60 -9.49 -21.56
CA SER A 172 -2.50 -10.23 -22.45
C SER A 172 -3.49 -9.28 -23.09
N THR A 173 -4.44 -9.79 -23.87
CA THR A 173 -5.53 -8.97 -24.44
C THR A 173 -6.42 -8.36 -23.36
N THR A 174 -6.45 -8.94 -22.15
CA THR A 174 -7.27 -8.47 -21.02
C THR A 174 -6.45 -7.80 -19.93
N VAL A 175 -5.14 -8.04 -19.86
CA VAL A 175 -4.23 -7.44 -18.88
C VAL A 175 -3.28 -6.52 -19.62
N GLN A 176 -3.54 -5.22 -19.55
CA GLN A 176 -2.70 -4.17 -20.17
C GLN A 176 -2.01 -3.30 -19.10
N GLU A 177 -2.42 -3.44 -17.84
CA GLU A 177 -1.92 -2.65 -16.72
C GLU A 177 -1.92 -3.46 -15.42
N ASN A 178 -1.02 -3.09 -14.52
CA ASN A 178 -1.01 -3.56 -13.13
C ASN A 178 -1.08 -2.34 -12.22
N LYS A 179 -1.88 -2.43 -11.17
CA LYS A 179 -2.18 -1.28 -10.31
C LYS A 179 -2.28 -1.66 -8.85
N VAL A 180 -1.96 -0.70 -8.00
CA VAL A 180 -2.15 -0.76 -6.55
C VAL A 180 -2.88 0.48 -6.08
N THR A 181 -3.60 0.36 -4.98
CA THR A 181 -4.22 1.48 -4.28
C THR A 181 -3.70 1.56 -2.86
N PHE A 182 -3.46 2.77 -2.37
CA PHE A 182 -3.01 3.03 -1.02
C PHE A 182 -3.59 4.35 -0.51
N SER A 183 -3.49 4.59 0.79
CA SER A 183 -3.98 5.81 1.42
C SER A 183 -2.99 6.37 2.39
N LEU A 184 -2.96 7.68 2.48
CA LEU A 184 -2.12 8.45 3.36
C LEU A 184 -3.00 9.31 4.26
N GLU A 185 -2.78 9.24 5.57
CA GLU A 185 -3.50 10.06 6.54
C GLU A 185 -2.93 11.48 6.60
N ASP A 186 -1.62 11.62 6.37
CA ASP A 186 -0.88 12.87 6.37
C ASP A 186 0.01 13.00 5.14
N GLU A 187 0.63 14.17 4.97
CA GLU A 187 1.65 14.36 3.96
C GLU A 187 2.85 13.44 4.24
N THR A 188 3.16 12.57 3.27
CA THR A 188 4.12 11.48 3.47
C THR A 188 5.05 11.36 2.28
N GLU A 189 6.34 11.13 2.54
CA GLU A 189 7.30 10.70 1.53
C GLU A 189 7.03 9.23 1.18
N VAL A 190 6.84 8.96 -0.11
CA VAL A 190 6.57 7.62 -0.62
C VAL A 190 7.44 7.30 -1.83
N SER A 191 7.81 6.04 -1.97
CA SER A 191 8.49 5.49 -3.14
C SER A 191 7.52 4.66 -3.95
N LEU A 192 7.39 4.98 -5.24
CA LEU A 192 6.46 4.37 -6.19
C LEU A 192 7.25 3.72 -7.32
N GLY A 193 7.03 2.44 -7.59
CA GLY A 193 7.79 1.79 -8.66
C GLY A 193 7.56 0.29 -8.82
N LEU A 194 8.59 -0.36 -9.32
CA LEU A 194 8.64 -1.77 -9.62
C LEU A 194 9.72 -2.46 -8.80
N LEU A 195 9.38 -3.60 -8.21
CA LEU A 195 10.32 -4.58 -7.71
C LEU A 195 10.37 -5.73 -8.71
N ILE A 196 11.51 -5.93 -9.34
CA ILE A 196 11.66 -6.78 -10.51
C ILE A 196 12.42 -8.05 -10.15
N ASN A 197 11.76 -9.18 -10.34
CA ASN A 197 12.33 -10.52 -10.23
C ASN A 197 12.05 -11.25 -11.55
N GLN A 198 13.07 -11.43 -12.35
CA GLN A 198 12.98 -12.06 -13.66
C GLN A 198 14.05 -13.13 -13.79
N ASN A 199 13.63 -14.37 -13.95
CA ASN A 199 14.48 -15.53 -14.16
C ASN A 199 14.12 -16.17 -15.49
N GLY A 200 15.14 -16.52 -16.27
CA GLY A 200 14.91 -17.09 -17.60
C GLY A 200 14.64 -16.03 -18.66
N LYS A 201 14.42 -16.47 -19.89
CA LYS A 201 14.29 -15.61 -21.07
C LYS A 201 12.97 -14.84 -21.08
N ILE A 202 12.86 -13.81 -20.26
CA ILE A 202 11.68 -12.98 -20.14
C ILE A 202 12.00 -11.50 -20.36
N CYS A 203 11.04 -10.77 -20.88
CA CYS A 203 11.16 -9.36 -21.17
C CYS A 203 9.86 -8.64 -20.82
N MET A 204 9.97 -7.60 -20.02
CA MET A 204 8.88 -6.70 -19.68
C MET A 204 9.14 -5.32 -20.27
N THR A 205 8.12 -4.73 -20.84
CA THR A 205 8.20 -3.37 -21.39
C THR A 205 7.03 -2.53 -20.90
N ILE A 206 7.36 -1.47 -20.17
CA ILE A 206 6.39 -0.51 -19.61
C ILE A 206 6.46 0.77 -20.44
N GLN A 207 5.30 1.22 -20.93
CA GLN A 207 5.19 2.45 -21.68
C GLN A 207 4.84 3.67 -20.84
N GLU A 208 4.15 3.48 -19.71
CA GLU A 208 3.63 4.57 -18.90
C GLU A 208 3.38 4.15 -17.45
N PHE A 209 3.59 5.10 -16.54
CA PHE A 209 3.09 5.05 -15.18
C PHE A 209 2.05 6.14 -14.98
N LYS A 210 1.02 5.84 -14.18
CA LYS A 210 -0.04 6.80 -13.83
C LYS A 210 -0.21 6.87 -12.33
N LEU A 211 -0.46 8.07 -11.83
CA LEU A 211 -0.83 8.31 -10.44
C LEU A 211 -2.14 9.09 -10.42
N GLU A 212 -3.18 8.48 -9.88
CA GLU A 212 -4.48 9.11 -9.69
C GLU A 212 -4.73 9.31 -8.20
N ARG A 213 -5.36 10.41 -7.83
CA ARG A 213 -5.77 10.72 -6.47
C ARG A 213 -7.29 10.77 -6.39
N SER A 214 -7.86 10.09 -5.43
CA SER A 214 -9.27 10.27 -5.06
C SER A 214 -9.35 11.28 -3.91
N ASN A 215 -10.14 12.31 -4.07
CA ASN A 215 -10.39 13.29 -3.01
C ASN A 215 -11.36 12.77 -1.94
N THR A 216 -11.92 11.59 -2.15
CA THR A 216 -12.79 10.94 -1.18
C THR A 216 -11.90 10.28 -0.13
N ILE A 217 -11.52 11.03 0.90
CA ILE A 217 -11.15 10.40 2.17
C ILE A 217 -12.47 9.81 2.66
N VAL A 218 -12.62 8.49 2.57
CA VAL A 218 -13.71 7.82 3.24
C VAL A 218 -13.42 7.89 4.74
N LYS A 219 -13.77 9.03 5.31
CA LYS A 219 -13.95 9.13 6.75
C LYS A 219 -15.20 8.33 7.01
N GLU A 220 -15.07 7.17 7.61
CA GLU A 220 -16.17 6.29 7.98
C GLU A 220 -16.86 5.64 6.76
N ALA A 221 -16.85 4.34 6.71
CA ALA A 221 -17.82 3.62 5.91
C ALA A 221 -19.17 3.91 6.55
N ASP A 222 -19.98 4.77 5.91
CA ASP A 222 -21.33 5.06 6.36
C ASP A 222 -22.05 3.74 6.61
N GLY A 223 -22.38 3.49 7.87
CA GLY A 223 -23.14 2.33 8.30
C GLY A 223 -22.35 1.11 8.81
N LEU A 224 -21.02 1.12 8.82
CA LEU A 224 -20.20 0.04 9.38
C LEU A 224 -19.68 0.30 10.80
N LEU A 225 -19.75 1.54 11.25
CA LEU A 225 -19.47 1.87 12.65
C LEU A 225 -20.79 2.19 13.35
N PRO A 226 -21.04 1.63 14.51
CA PRO A 226 -22.04 2.24 15.38
C PRO A 226 -21.63 3.71 15.54
N PRO A 227 -22.58 4.65 15.55
CA PRO A 227 -22.27 6.05 15.75
C PRO A 227 -21.27 6.12 16.90
N ALA A 228 -20.18 6.86 16.70
CA ALA A 228 -19.20 7.08 17.77
C ALA A 228 -20.03 7.36 19.03
N PRO A 229 -19.76 6.67 20.14
CA PRO A 229 -20.56 6.90 21.33
C PRO A 229 -20.52 8.40 21.54
N THR A 230 -21.62 9.06 21.21
CA THR A 230 -21.80 10.48 21.46
C THR A 230 -21.27 10.67 22.84
N ALA A 231 -20.18 11.41 22.95
CA ALA A 231 -19.51 11.61 24.23
C ALA A 231 -20.66 11.73 25.23
N VAL A 232 -20.67 10.87 26.25
CA VAL A 232 -21.77 10.82 27.19
C VAL A 232 -21.77 12.16 27.93
N THR A 233 -22.21 13.19 27.18
CA THR A 233 -22.33 14.56 27.65
C THR A 233 -23.56 14.74 28.53
N ASP A 234 -24.43 13.72 28.54
CA ASP A 234 -25.58 13.65 29.42
C ASP A 234 -25.63 12.31 30.18
N ILE A 235 -24.58 12.02 30.95
CA ILE A 235 -24.89 11.39 32.22
C ILE A 235 -25.60 12.47 33.04
N LYS A 236 -26.87 12.70 32.77
CA LYS A 236 -27.76 13.18 33.84
C LYS A 236 -27.50 12.21 34.96
N ALA A 237 -26.84 12.68 36.00
CA ALA A 237 -26.76 11.97 37.25
C ALA A 237 -28.20 11.64 37.61
N VAL A 238 -28.64 10.42 37.28
CA VAL A 238 -29.85 9.89 37.82
C VAL A 238 -29.56 9.94 39.30
N SER A 239 -30.19 10.86 39.99
CA SER A 239 -30.15 10.97 41.43
C SER A 239 -30.56 9.61 41.96
N ARG A 240 -29.57 8.75 42.24
CA ARG A 240 -29.81 7.44 42.83
C ARG A 240 -30.23 7.69 44.25
N SER A 241 -31.52 7.69 44.50
CA SER A 241 -32.12 7.81 45.82
C SER A 241 -31.95 6.56 46.64
N SER A 242 -31.06 5.65 46.36
CA SER A 242 -30.62 4.57 47.25
C SER A 242 -29.21 4.17 46.92
N SER A 243 -28.30 4.35 47.86
CA SER A 243 -26.90 3.88 47.78
C SER A 243 -26.89 2.36 47.65
N ALA A 244 -26.69 1.85 46.47
CA ALA A 244 -26.53 0.42 46.24
C ALA A 244 -25.15 0.00 46.76
N ILE A 245 -25.14 -1.03 47.64
CA ILE A 245 -23.93 -1.59 48.23
C ILE A 245 -23.51 -2.80 47.39
N TYR A 246 -22.27 -2.87 47.01
CA TYR A 246 -21.69 -4.00 46.28
C TYR A 246 -20.51 -4.60 47.02
N ASP A 247 -20.35 -5.92 46.97
CA ASP A 247 -19.16 -6.59 47.40
C ASP A 247 -17.98 -6.35 46.38
N LEU A 248 -16.81 -6.85 46.75
CA LEU A 248 -15.63 -6.71 45.87
C LEU A 248 -15.73 -7.51 44.57
N GLN A 249 -16.68 -8.43 44.45
CA GLN A 249 -16.99 -9.17 43.25
C GLN A 249 -18.08 -8.48 42.39
N GLY A 250 -18.52 -7.28 42.80
CA GLY A 250 -19.54 -6.50 42.05
C GLY A 250 -20.97 -7.00 42.27
N ARG A 251 -21.25 -7.90 43.20
CA ARG A 251 -22.60 -8.39 43.55
C ARG A 251 -23.28 -7.41 44.47
N ARG A 252 -24.52 -7.11 44.21
CA ARG A 252 -25.31 -6.23 45.08
C ARG A 252 -25.62 -6.93 46.42
N VAL A 253 -25.37 -6.23 47.51
CA VAL A 253 -25.58 -6.72 48.87
C VAL A 253 -26.67 -5.90 49.53
N SER A 254 -27.76 -6.56 49.94
CA SER A 254 -28.88 -5.91 50.63
C SER A 254 -28.70 -5.74 52.11
N SER A 255 -27.89 -6.61 52.72
CA SER A 255 -27.61 -6.58 54.17
C SER A 255 -26.09 -6.81 54.36
N PRO A 256 -25.28 -5.76 54.30
CA PRO A 256 -23.84 -5.90 54.43
C PRO A 256 -23.43 -6.19 55.87
N ALA A 257 -22.73 -7.30 56.08
CA ALA A 257 -22.04 -7.65 57.32
C ALA A 257 -20.74 -6.84 57.45
N ARG A 258 -19.92 -7.14 58.49
CA ARG A 258 -18.57 -6.58 58.59
C ARG A 258 -17.75 -6.93 57.36
N GLY A 259 -17.12 -5.92 56.75
CA GLY A 259 -16.32 -6.16 55.55
C GLY A 259 -16.08 -4.91 54.69
N LEU A 260 -15.44 -5.11 53.55
CA LEU A 260 -15.14 -4.06 52.56
C LEU A 260 -16.16 -4.10 51.43
N TYR A 261 -16.77 -2.96 51.17
CA TYR A 261 -17.83 -2.80 50.17
C TYR A 261 -17.57 -1.60 49.26
N ILE A 262 -18.24 -1.56 48.12
CA ILE A 262 -18.30 -0.40 47.23
C ILE A 262 -19.66 0.25 47.38
N ILE A 263 -19.67 1.49 47.87
CA ILE A 263 -20.87 2.30 48.09
C ILE A 263 -20.66 3.60 47.30
N ASP A 264 -21.54 3.92 46.39
CA ASP A 264 -21.46 5.11 45.52
C ASP A 264 -20.09 5.25 44.82
N GLY A 265 -19.54 4.11 44.35
CA GLY A 265 -18.24 4.06 43.68
C GLY A 265 -17.01 4.20 44.61
N LYS A 266 -17.20 4.30 45.91
CA LYS A 266 -16.12 4.41 46.91
C LYS A 266 -15.95 3.13 47.71
N LYS A 267 -14.74 2.75 48.05
CA LYS A 267 -14.45 1.66 48.98
C LYS A 267 -14.77 2.10 50.42
N VAL A 268 -15.60 1.36 51.08
CA VAL A 268 -16.04 1.64 52.48
C VAL A 268 -15.87 0.38 53.30
N VAL A 269 -15.22 0.52 54.45
CA VAL A 269 -15.14 -0.54 55.47
C VAL A 269 -16.31 -0.40 56.42
N ARG A 270 -17.08 -1.47 56.59
CA ARG A 270 -18.08 -1.57 57.69
C ARG A 270 -17.50 -2.39 58.83
N GLU A 271 -17.48 -1.84 60.00
CA GLU A 271 -17.09 -2.47 61.23
C GLU A 271 -18.25 -3.24 61.87
#